data_8b32e4596976bbda5195e807d588e2c2
#
_entry.id   8b32e4596976bbda5195e807d588e2c2
#
_cell.length_a   1.000
_cell.length_b   1.000
_cell.length_c   1.000
_cell.angle_alpha   90.00
_cell.angle_beta   90.00
_cell.angle_gamma   90.00
#
_symmetry.space_group_name_H-M   'P 1'
#
loop_
_entity.id
_entity.type
_entity.pdbx_description
1 polymer ?
#
loop_
_entity_poly.entity_id
_entity_poly.type
_entity_poly.pdbx_seq_one_letter_code
_entity_poly.pdbx_strand_id
1 'polypeptide(L)'
;MDFNQGCVSYRSMPFWCVGSPLSDPFGGAVLSRFDSLEIAKIIAWAGREGYIEATSYHDDDLVPWDPEHPEDDLDPSSPAGRKLREIKAVLDDAGVKVHASICSLHGNRLFRDGGLCNPDPAIRRLAAQKVERTLRIGQFFGAKYYVYWVARDGFEVPVVTKWEQVYE
;
A
#
# COMPACT_ATOMS: atom_id res chain seq x y z
N MET A 1 21.92 14.58 22.91
CA MET A 1 20.54 14.48 22.36
C MET A 1 19.99 13.13 22.80
N ASP A 2 18.95 13.15 23.59
CA ASP A 2 18.32 11.91 24.08
C ASP A 2 17.35 11.42 22.97
N PHE A 3 17.78 10.43 22.22
CA PHE A 3 17.02 9.87 21.09
C PHE A 3 15.74 9.12 21.53
N ASN A 4 15.51 8.96 22.85
CA ASN A 4 14.37 8.22 23.37
C ASN A 4 13.14 9.10 23.66
N GLN A 5 13.23 10.42 23.61
CA GLN A 5 12.06 11.28 23.83
C GLN A 5 11.21 11.37 22.56
N GLY A 6 10.14 10.58 22.56
CA GLY A 6 9.10 10.63 21.52
C GLY A 6 9.12 9.51 20.49
N CYS A 7 9.96 8.51 20.63
CA CYS A 7 9.92 7.34 19.74
C CYS A 7 8.76 6.42 20.16
N VAL A 8 7.70 6.41 19.37
CA VAL A 8 6.61 5.44 19.55
C VAL A 8 6.97 4.17 18.78
N SER A 9 7.17 3.09 19.52
CA SER A 9 7.42 1.77 18.95
C SER A 9 6.11 1.00 18.88
N TYR A 10 5.81 0.41 17.72
CA TYR A 10 4.68 -0.51 17.52
C TYR A 10 5.19 -1.88 17.11
N ARG A 11 4.59 -2.93 17.69
CA ARG A 11 4.66 -4.26 17.07
C ARG A 11 3.64 -4.25 15.94
N SER A 12 4.10 -4.43 14.71
CA SER A 12 3.28 -4.30 13.52
C SER A 12 3.34 -5.55 12.67
N MET A 13 2.19 -5.95 12.13
CA MET A 13 2.09 -7.04 11.16
C MET A 13 1.48 -6.47 9.86
N PRO A 14 2.28 -6.34 8.80
CA PRO A 14 1.80 -5.83 7.52
C PRO A 14 0.84 -6.80 6.82
N PHE A 15 -0.08 -6.27 6.01
CA PHE A 15 -1.04 -7.06 5.21
C PHE A 15 -0.34 -8.09 4.33
N TRP A 16 0.74 -7.72 3.64
CA TRP A 16 1.47 -8.63 2.76
C TRP A 16 2.14 -9.79 3.49
N CYS A 17 2.46 -9.66 4.76
CA CYS A 17 3.03 -10.76 5.54
C CYS A 17 1.98 -11.84 5.85
N VAL A 18 0.72 -11.47 5.95
CA VAL A 18 -0.38 -12.42 6.17
C VAL A 18 -0.83 -13.05 4.85
N GLY A 19 -0.85 -12.25 3.79
CA GLY A 19 -1.26 -12.69 2.46
C GLY A 19 -0.22 -13.51 1.70
N SER A 20 1.05 -13.49 2.11
CA SER A 20 2.16 -14.16 1.41
C SER A 20 2.84 -15.20 2.27
N PRO A 21 2.33 -16.44 2.33
CA PRO A 21 2.86 -17.49 3.20
C PRO A 21 4.26 -17.98 2.81
N LEU A 22 4.76 -17.62 1.63
CA LEU A 22 6.04 -18.13 1.11
C LEU A 22 7.18 -17.12 1.17
N SER A 23 7.01 -15.96 1.77
CA SER A 23 8.09 -14.94 1.89
C SER A 23 8.76 -14.56 0.56
N ASP A 24 8.06 -14.72 -0.57
CA ASP A 24 8.54 -14.27 -1.86
C ASP A 24 8.12 -12.82 -2.10
N PRO A 25 9.06 -11.86 -1.98
CA PRO A 25 8.74 -10.45 -2.16
C PRO A 25 8.44 -10.08 -3.62
N PHE A 26 8.70 -11.00 -4.57
CA PHE A 26 8.58 -10.77 -6.02
C PHE A 26 7.51 -11.62 -6.69
N GLY A 27 6.97 -12.60 -5.99
CA GLY A 27 5.92 -13.48 -6.48
C GLY A 27 4.61 -13.24 -5.76
N GLY A 28 3.50 -13.20 -6.48
CA GLY A 28 2.19 -13.38 -5.84
C GLY A 28 2.19 -14.70 -5.10
N ALA A 29 1.68 -14.72 -3.87
CA ALA A 29 1.60 -15.96 -3.09
C ALA A 29 0.77 -16.99 -3.85
N VAL A 30 1.42 -18.03 -4.33
CA VAL A 30 0.79 -19.14 -5.08
C VAL A 30 -0.33 -19.79 -4.26
N LEU A 31 -0.24 -19.69 -2.93
CA LEU A 31 -1.17 -20.30 -1.99
C LEU A 31 -2.02 -19.28 -1.22
N SER A 32 -1.86 -17.97 -1.42
CA SER A 32 -2.71 -16.99 -0.75
C SER A 32 -4.13 -17.11 -1.28
N ARG A 33 -5.02 -17.54 -0.40
CA ARG A 33 -6.46 -17.65 -0.67
C ARG A 33 -7.26 -16.67 0.17
N PHE A 34 -6.58 -15.83 0.93
CA PHE A 34 -7.23 -14.84 1.77
C PHE A 34 -7.50 -13.58 0.97
N ASP A 35 -8.74 -13.11 1.02
CA ASP A 35 -9.04 -11.77 0.55
C ASP A 35 -8.63 -10.71 1.58
N SER A 36 -8.64 -9.45 1.20
CA SER A 36 -8.19 -8.37 2.08
C SER A 36 -8.99 -8.24 3.38
N LEU A 37 -10.27 -8.60 3.37
CA LEU A 37 -11.09 -8.60 4.58
C LEU A 37 -10.75 -9.77 5.51
N GLU A 38 -10.44 -10.93 4.95
CA GLU A 38 -9.96 -12.08 5.73
C GLU A 38 -8.60 -11.78 6.37
N ILE A 39 -7.70 -11.15 5.62
CA ILE A 39 -6.41 -10.66 6.14
C ILE A 39 -6.65 -9.67 7.29
N ALA A 40 -7.54 -8.70 7.12
CA ALA A 40 -7.89 -7.75 8.17
C ALA A 40 -8.42 -8.44 9.44
N LYS A 41 -9.24 -9.49 9.31
CA LYS A 41 -9.73 -10.29 10.44
C LYS A 41 -8.60 -11.03 11.17
N ILE A 42 -7.62 -11.56 10.45
CA ILE A 42 -6.44 -12.22 11.05
C ILE A 42 -5.60 -11.18 11.82
N ILE A 43 -5.37 -10.01 11.22
CA ILE A 43 -4.66 -8.90 11.87
C ILE A 43 -5.41 -8.42 13.10
N ALA A 44 -6.73 -8.27 13.01
CA ALA A 44 -7.59 -7.89 14.13
C ALA A 44 -7.56 -8.92 15.26
N TRP A 45 -7.56 -10.21 14.93
CA TRP A 45 -7.37 -11.27 15.92
C TRP A 45 -6.03 -11.13 16.65
N ALA A 46 -4.93 -10.95 15.90
CA ALA A 46 -3.61 -10.77 16.50
C ALA A 46 -3.53 -9.51 17.40
N GLY A 47 -4.27 -8.46 17.04
CA GLY A 47 -4.43 -7.26 17.86
C GLY A 47 -5.15 -7.54 19.18
N ARG A 48 -6.30 -8.24 19.13
CA ARG A 48 -7.07 -8.60 20.33
C ARG A 48 -6.29 -9.51 21.28
N GLU A 49 -5.47 -10.41 20.73
CA GLU A 49 -4.57 -11.28 21.53
C GLU A 49 -3.34 -10.52 22.06
N GLY A 50 -3.17 -9.26 21.75
CA GLY A 50 -2.06 -8.44 22.22
C GLY A 50 -0.71 -8.72 21.55
N TYR A 51 -0.69 -9.41 20.41
CA TYR A 51 0.55 -9.66 19.68
C TYR A 51 1.06 -8.44 18.92
N ILE A 52 0.14 -7.60 18.44
CA ILE A 52 0.44 -6.40 17.66
C ILE A 52 -0.41 -5.20 18.12
N GLU A 53 0.06 -4.00 17.85
CA GLU A 53 -0.68 -2.75 18.05
C GLU A 53 -1.01 -2.06 16.73
N ALA A 54 -0.31 -2.43 15.64
CA ALA A 54 -0.45 -1.71 14.39
C ALA A 54 -0.30 -2.61 13.16
N THR A 55 -0.69 -2.06 12.02
CA THR A 55 -0.51 -2.65 10.70
C THR A 55 -0.08 -1.61 9.68
N SER A 56 0.39 -2.08 8.54
CA SER A 56 0.63 -1.31 7.31
C SER A 56 0.18 -2.10 6.11
N TYR A 57 0.02 -1.44 4.97
CA TYR A 57 -0.44 -2.08 3.74
C TYR A 57 0.14 -1.38 2.51
N HIS A 58 0.26 -2.12 1.41
CA HIS A 58 0.24 -1.50 0.09
C HIS A 58 -1.21 -1.24 -0.31
N ASP A 59 -1.46 -0.18 -1.04
CA ASP A 59 -2.83 0.17 -1.46
C ASP A 59 -3.53 -0.98 -2.19
N ASP A 60 -2.80 -1.75 -2.99
CA ASP A 60 -3.32 -2.92 -3.71
C ASP A 60 -3.60 -4.14 -2.80
N ASP A 61 -3.03 -4.20 -1.59
CA ASP A 61 -3.37 -5.23 -0.60
C ASP A 61 -4.80 -5.09 -0.09
N LEU A 62 -5.34 -3.88 -0.11
CA LEU A 62 -6.71 -3.59 0.35
C LEU A 62 -7.73 -3.75 -0.76
N VAL A 63 -7.51 -3.00 -1.85
CA VAL A 63 -8.37 -2.99 -3.04
C VAL A 63 -7.48 -2.80 -4.27
N PRO A 64 -7.51 -3.72 -5.25
CA PRO A 64 -6.76 -3.57 -6.48
C PRO A 64 -7.05 -2.24 -7.17
N TRP A 65 -6.01 -1.58 -7.65
CA TRP A 65 -6.16 -0.34 -8.39
C TRP A 65 -6.63 -0.61 -9.82
N ASP A 66 -7.67 0.12 -10.23
CA ASP A 66 -8.18 0.12 -11.59
C ASP A 66 -7.77 1.43 -12.30
N PRO A 67 -6.87 1.38 -13.30
CA PRO A 67 -6.46 2.57 -14.02
C PRO A 67 -7.57 3.19 -14.89
N GLU A 68 -8.62 2.46 -15.21
CA GLU A 68 -9.77 2.96 -15.97
C GLU A 68 -10.76 3.71 -15.06
N HIS A 69 -10.77 3.41 -13.77
CA HIS A 69 -11.64 4.03 -12.76
C HIS A 69 -10.84 4.45 -11.51
N PRO A 70 -9.85 5.33 -11.64
CA PRO A 70 -8.90 5.60 -10.56
C PRO A 70 -9.48 6.38 -9.38
N GLU A 71 -10.69 6.94 -9.50
CA GLU A 71 -11.22 7.95 -8.57
C GLU A 71 -12.26 7.41 -7.58
N ASP A 72 -12.79 6.19 -7.78
CA ASP A 72 -13.97 5.69 -7.07
C ASP A 72 -13.69 4.90 -5.78
N ASP A 73 -12.43 4.72 -5.39
CA ASP A 73 -12.06 3.82 -4.28
C ASP A 73 -12.63 4.21 -2.92
N LEU A 74 -12.89 5.50 -2.67
CA LEU A 74 -13.46 5.97 -1.40
C LEU A 74 -14.96 6.25 -1.47
N ASP A 75 -15.59 6.15 -2.63
CA ASP A 75 -17.04 6.29 -2.75
C ASP A 75 -17.74 5.17 -1.95
N PRO A 76 -18.62 5.50 -0.98
CA PRO A 76 -19.35 4.50 -0.21
C PRO A 76 -20.24 3.60 -1.04
N SER A 77 -20.67 4.06 -2.21
CA SER A 77 -21.52 3.30 -3.12
C SER A 77 -20.74 2.30 -3.97
N SER A 78 -19.43 2.53 -4.16
CA SER A 78 -18.57 1.62 -4.92
C SER A 78 -18.27 0.33 -4.15
N PRO A 79 -18.00 -0.79 -4.84
CA PRO A 79 -17.54 -2.03 -4.19
C PRO A 79 -16.22 -1.81 -3.41
N ALA A 80 -15.30 -1.04 -3.97
CA ALA A 80 -14.03 -0.70 -3.35
C ALA A 80 -14.22 0.09 -2.06
N GLY A 81 -15.02 1.15 -2.09
CA GLY A 81 -15.28 1.98 -0.93
C GLY A 81 -16.01 1.25 0.19
N ARG A 82 -16.94 0.34 -0.14
CA ARG A 82 -17.55 -0.53 0.87
C ARG A 82 -16.52 -1.44 1.52
N LYS A 83 -15.66 -2.09 0.72
CA LYS A 83 -14.63 -2.99 1.24
C LYS A 83 -13.63 -2.26 2.13
N LEU A 84 -13.18 -1.06 1.76
CA LEU A 84 -12.30 -0.25 2.59
C LEU A 84 -12.94 0.09 3.95
N ARG A 85 -14.24 0.38 3.99
CA ARG A 85 -14.97 0.65 5.23
C ARG A 85 -15.11 -0.59 6.11
N GLU A 86 -15.39 -1.74 5.51
CA GLU A 86 -15.45 -3.02 6.23
C GLU A 86 -14.09 -3.35 6.87
N ILE A 87 -12.99 -3.23 6.10
CA ILE A 87 -11.64 -3.44 6.61
C ILE A 87 -11.34 -2.47 7.77
N LYS A 88 -11.65 -1.17 7.58
CA LYS A 88 -11.43 -0.18 8.63
C LYS A 88 -12.21 -0.51 9.90
N ALA A 89 -13.48 -0.86 9.78
CA ALA A 89 -14.31 -1.21 10.92
C ALA A 89 -13.74 -2.41 11.70
N VAL A 90 -13.23 -3.43 11.01
CA VAL A 90 -12.61 -4.62 11.63
C VAL A 90 -11.35 -4.26 12.39
N LEU A 91 -10.50 -3.39 11.84
CA LEU A 91 -9.27 -2.94 12.49
C LEU A 91 -9.55 -2.01 13.68
N ASP A 92 -10.49 -1.07 13.53
CA ASP A 92 -10.89 -0.13 14.58
C ASP A 92 -11.48 -0.87 15.79
N ASP A 93 -12.37 -1.86 15.55
CA ASP A 93 -12.97 -2.69 16.60
C ASP A 93 -11.91 -3.46 17.41
N ALA A 94 -10.83 -3.86 16.76
CA ALA A 94 -9.71 -4.54 17.41
C ALA A 94 -8.67 -3.57 18.03
N GLY A 95 -8.84 -2.26 17.88
CA GLY A 95 -7.87 -1.26 18.35
C GLY A 95 -6.55 -1.26 17.57
N VAL A 96 -6.48 -1.90 16.40
CA VAL A 96 -5.28 -1.97 15.56
C VAL A 96 -5.14 -0.70 14.75
N LYS A 97 -4.04 0.01 14.94
CA LYS A 97 -3.76 1.26 14.23
C LYS A 97 -3.11 1.00 12.88
N VAL A 98 -3.49 1.76 11.87
CA VAL A 98 -2.72 1.82 10.64
C VAL A 98 -1.62 2.87 10.81
N HIS A 99 -0.34 2.43 10.80
CA HIS A 99 0.76 3.37 10.97
C HIS A 99 1.32 3.87 9.65
N ALA A 100 1.27 3.06 8.58
CA ALA A 100 1.80 3.44 7.28
C ALA A 100 0.90 2.97 6.13
N SER A 101 0.73 3.86 5.16
CA SER A 101 0.13 3.60 3.86
C SER A 101 1.23 3.63 2.79
N ILE A 102 1.32 2.60 1.97
CA ILE A 102 2.42 2.40 1.02
C ILE A 102 1.87 2.36 -0.39
N CYS A 103 2.39 3.20 -1.29
CA CYS A 103 2.06 3.14 -2.70
C CYS A 103 2.80 2.00 -3.39
N SER A 104 2.05 1.08 -4.01
CA SER A 104 2.61 -0.05 -4.75
C SER A 104 2.59 0.22 -6.25
N LEU A 105 3.67 0.76 -6.80
CA LEU A 105 3.83 0.86 -8.26
C LEU A 105 4.49 -0.40 -8.85
N HIS A 106 5.37 -1.05 -8.10
CA HIS A 106 6.21 -2.16 -8.57
C HIS A 106 5.41 -3.41 -9.00
N GLY A 107 4.23 -3.65 -8.45
CA GLY A 107 3.41 -4.82 -8.76
C GLY A 107 2.63 -4.73 -10.08
N ASN A 108 2.48 -3.53 -10.64
CA ASN A 108 1.68 -3.33 -11.83
C ASN A 108 2.56 -3.22 -13.10
N ARG A 109 2.23 -4.00 -14.13
CA ARG A 109 2.96 -4.03 -15.41
C ARG A 109 3.00 -2.69 -16.14
N LEU A 110 2.06 -1.78 -15.90
CA LEU A 110 2.08 -0.44 -16.44
C LEU A 110 3.34 0.34 -16.03
N PHE A 111 3.85 0.09 -14.84
CA PHE A 111 4.99 0.79 -14.26
C PHE A 111 6.31 0.02 -14.38
N ARG A 112 6.39 -0.98 -15.25
CA ARG A 112 7.61 -1.79 -15.42
C ARG A 112 8.82 -0.95 -15.85
N ASP A 113 8.58 0.13 -16.58
CA ASP A 113 9.62 1.03 -17.08
C ASP A 113 9.68 2.35 -16.26
N GLY A 114 9.19 2.30 -15.02
CA GLY A 114 9.10 3.42 -14.08
C GLY A 114 7.67 3.90 -13.85
N GLY A 115 7.43 4.57 -12.74
CA GLY A 115 6.18 5.23 -12.39
C GLY A 115 6.24 6.74 -12.66
N LEU A 116 6.63 7.54 -11.66
CA LEU A 116 6.75 8.99 -11.81
C LEU A 116 7.90 9.40 -12.76
N CYS A 117 8.91 8.56 -12.91
CA CYS A 117 10.04 8.77 -13.83
C CYS A 117 9.87 8.06 -15.17
N ASN A 118 8.68 7.54 -15.49
CA ASN A 118 8.44 6.82 -16.75
C ASN A 118 8.65 7.75 -17.96
N PRO A 119 9.32 7.29 -19.05
CA PRO A 119 9.48 8.08 -20.26
C PRO A 119 8.13 8.50 -20.90
N ASP A 120 7.07 7.70 -20.73
CA ASP A 120 5.75 8.02 -21.23
C ASP A 120 5.00 8.95 -20.25
N PRO A 121 4.64 10.19 -20.67
CA PRO A 121 3.89 11.12 -19.83
C PRO A 121 2.49 10.64 -19.45
N ALA A 122 1.87 9.74 -20.22
CA ALA A 122 0.60 9.14 -19.85
C ALA A 122 0.76 8.21 -18.63
N ILE A 123 1.82 7.41 -18.62
CA ILE A 123 2.14 6.53 -17.48
C ILE A 123 2.51 7.35 -16.25
N ARG A 124 3.29 8.45 -16.40
CA ARG A 124 3.57 9.36 -15.26
C ARG A 124 2.29 9.91 -14.63
N ARG A 125 1.30 10.31 -15.44
CA ARG A 125 0.01 10.79 -14.91
C ARG A 125 -0.73 9.70 -14.13
N LEU A 126 -0.77 8.47 -14.64
CA LEU A 126 -1.37 7.33 -13.95
C LEU A 126 -0.64 7.03 -12.63
N ALA A 127 0.68 7.11 -12.63
CA ALA A 127 1.47 6.95 -11.41
C ALA A 127 1.14 8.03 -10.37
N ALA A 128 1.04 9.30 -10.79
CA ALA A 128 0.65 10.39 -9.90
C ALA A 128 -0.77 10.20 -9.33
N GLN A 129 -1.73 9.78 -10.14
CA GLN A 129 -3.09 9.44 -9.68
C GLN A 129 -3.08 8.32 -8.65
N LYS A 130 -2.28 7.27 -8.87
CA LYS A 130 -2.14 6.16 -7.91
C LYS A 130 -1.49 6.61 -6.60
N VAL A 131 -0.49 7.49 -6.67
CA VAL A 131 0.11 8.12 -5.47
C VAL A 131 -0.95 8.90 -4.70
N GLU A 132 -1.71 9.75 -5.36
CA GLU A 132 -2.79 10.53 -4.75
C GLU A 132 -3.87 9.64 -4.13
N ARG A 133 -4.30 8.58 -4.84
CA ARG A 133 -5.21 7.56 -4.33
C ARG A 133 -4.70 6.98 -3.01
N THR A 134 -3.43 6.57 -2.98
CA THR A 134 -2.82 5.94 -1.80
C THR A 134 -2.76 6.90 -0.62
N LEU A 135 -2.50 8.19 -0.87
CA LEU A 135 -2.56 9.23 0.15
C LEU A 135 -3.98 9.39 0.72
N ARG A 136 -5.01 9.41 -0.15
CA ARG A 136 -6.42 9.50 0.29
C ARG A 136 -6.85 8.28 1.12
N ILE A 137 -6.47 7.08 0.68
CA ILE A 137 -6.73 5.85 1.45
C ILE A 137 -6.00 5.91 2.79
N GLY A 138 -4.72 6.33 2.79
CA GLY A 138 -3.95 6.50 4.02
C GLY A 138 -4.61 7.47 5.00
N GLN A 139 -5.10 8.60 4.51
CA GLN A 139 -5.82 9.57 5.32
C GLN A 139 -7.12 8.98 5.90
N PHE A 140 -7.88 8.23 5.10
CA PHE A 140 -9.09 7.56 5.53
C PHE A 140 -8.84 6.57 6.66
N PHE A 141 -7.75 5.81 6.62
CA PHE A 141 -7.34 4.88 7.68
C PHE A 141 -6.64 5.56 8.86
N GLY A 142 -6.33 6.85 8.78
CA GLY A 142 -5.59 7.58 9.80
C GLY A 142 -4.10 7.21 9.85
N ALA A 143 -3.53 6.76 8.74
CA ALA A 143 -2.11 6.43 8.65
C ALA A 143 -1.23 7.64 8.98
N LYS A 144 -0.23 7.43 9.84
CA LYS A 144 0.68 8.47 10.28
C LYS A 144 1.81 8.73 9.28
N TYR A 145 2.21 7.69 8.56
CA TYR A 145 3.29 7.75 7.58
C TYR A 145 2.79 7.33 6.20
N TYR A 146 3.32 8.00 5.19
CA TYR A 146 3.19 7.60 3.81
C TYR A 146 4.54 7.12 3.30
N VAL A 147 4.54 5.99 2.59
CA VAL A 147 5.73 5.43 1.96
C VAL A 147 5.51 5.37 0.46
N TYR A 148 6.35 6.06 -0.28
CA TYR A 148 6.43 5.90 -1.73
C TYR A 148 7.48 4.85 -2.05
N TRP A 149 7.03 3.69 -2.54
CA TRP A 149 7.92 2.60 -2.90
C TRP A 149 8.28 2.67 -4.37
N VAL A 150 9.49 3.12 -4.67
CA VAL A 150 10.01 3.41 -6.01
C VAL A 150 10.68 2.21 -6.71
N ALA A 151 10.33 0.99 -6.36
CA ALA A 151 11.08 -0.21 -6.75
C ALA A 151 11.34 -0.37 -8.27
N ARG A 152 10.56 0.33 -9.11
CA ARG A 152 10.74 0.36 -10.56
C ARG A 152 10.81 1.78 -11.13
N ASP A 153 10.93 2.78 -10.28
CA ASP A 153 11.19 4.14 -10.71
C ASP A 153 12.68 4.29 -11.00
N GLY A 154 12.98 4.65 -12.23
CA GLY A 154 14.33 4.80 -12.69
C GLY A 154 14.67 3.80 -13.79
N PHE A 155 15.43 2.77 -13.49
CA PHE A 155 15.99 1.94 -14.55
C PHE A 155 16.69 0.71 -13.98
N GLU A 156 16.61 -0.37 -14.70
CA GLU A 156 17.44 -1.55 -14.45
C GLU A 156 18.81 -1.42 -15.13
N VAL A 157 18.89 -0.64 -16.23
CA VAL A 157 20.12 -0.43 -16.99
C VAL A 157 20.41 1.06 -17.15
N PRO A 158 21.44 1.60 -16.48
CA PRO A 158 21.74 3.04 -16.45
C PRO A 158 21.94 3.70 -17.81
N VAL A 159 22.42 2.94 -18.80
CA VAL A 159 22.76 3.47 -20.13
C VAL A 159 21.57 3.94 -20.96
N VAL A 160 20.34 3.54 -20.61
CA VAL A 160 19.13 3.95 -21.33
C VAL A 160 18.36 5.06 -20.61
N THR A 161 18.85 5.49 -19.46
CA THR A 161 18.16 6.47 -18.62
C THR A 161 18.49 7.88 -19.07
N LYS A 162 17.46 8.66 -19.36
CA LYS A 162 17.58 10.11 -19.56
C LYS A 162 17.51 10.80 -18.22
N TRP A 163 18.66 10.98 -17.60
CA TRP A 163 18.77 11.52 -16.25
C TRP A 163 18.11 12.88 -16.06
N GLU A 164 18.16 13.76 -17.07
CA GLU A 164 17.51 15.06 -17.05
C GLU A 164 16.00 14.91 -16.81
N GLN A 165 15.38 13.90 -17.40
CA GLN A 165 13.93 13.64 -17.25
C GLN A 165 13.56 13.01 -15.92
N VAL A 166 14.50 12.41 -15.21
CA VAL A 166 14.25 11.80 -13.90
C VAL A 166 14.18 12.86 -12.80
N TYR A 167 14.85 14.00 -13.01
CA TYR A 167 14.96 15.07 -12.01
C TYR A 167 14.09 16.31 -12.31
N GLU A 168 13.37 16.33 -13.43
CA GLU A 168 12.35 17.33 -13.74
C GLU A 168 11.00 16.98 -13.09
#